data_d8ca903d9ec79365111212657b089b3a
#
_entry.id   d8ca903d9ec79365111212657b089b3a
#
_cell.length_a   1.000
_cell.length_b   1.000
_cell.length_c   1.000
_cell.angle_alpha   90.00
_cell.angle_beta   90.00
_cell.angle_gamma   90.00
#
_symmetry.space_group_name_H-M   'P 1'
#
loop_
_entity.id
_entity.type
_entity.pdbx_description
1 polymer ?
#
loop_
_entity_poly.entity_id
_entity_poly.type
_entity_poly.pdbx_seq_one_letter_code
_entity_poly.pdbx_strand_id
1 'polypeptide(L)'
;MTNQLIALLDGREVGIVNYKNSRLSFTYSQTWRDDPNAYPLSLSMPLGSATHGHARIEAFLWGLLPDNDRVLQNWGKRFQVSSKNVFRLISHVGEDCAGAVQFVSPERFETLIAEPAAREIQWLTEEDVAERLRTLRADHSAWRAASDTGQFSLAGAQPKTALLFERKRWGVPSGRIPTTHILKPPTGGWDGHAENEHFSLQLARSVGLIVPNSSVVRFQDEIAIVVERYDRARAGGRWVRIHQEDMCQALRLYPTRKYESDGGPGVQRIVELLREQSSSPEEDVQSFLDAIAFNWLIAGTDAHAKNYSLLLGQNGAVRLAPLYDLASILPYPSVDMSKVKLAMKVGGEYRLRNIGLRHWRKLAAGSRLDDARLIDGIRAMAQAMPDRAAAIQKQIEGEGLSHVTIAQVCKRLATRAVACQKLLQLSK
;
A
#
# COMPACT_ATOMS: atom_id res chain seq x y z
N MET A 1 27.27 -17.34 -1.15
CA MET A 1 25.99 -16.65 -0.88
C MET A 1 25.91 -16.35 0.60
N THR A 2 25.63 -15.10 0.98
CA THR A 2 25.50 -14.71 2.39
C THR A 2 24.34 -15.46 3.08
N ASN A 3 24.48 -15.72 4.36
CA ASN A 3 23.43 -16.24 5.22
C ASN A 3 22.95 -15.19 6.23
N GLN A 4 23.38 -13.96 6.05
CA GLN A 4 23.01 -12.82 6.88
C GLN A 4 22.59 -11.63 6.00
N LEU A 5 21.59 -10.89 6.44
CA LEU A 5 21.23 -9.58 5.89
C LEU A 5 21.18 -8.57 7.04
N ILE A 6 21.80 -7.44 6.82
CA ILE A 6 21.72 -6.30 7.73
C ILE A 6 20.41 -5.57 7.41
N ALA A 7 19.59 -5.35 8.43
CA ALA A 7 18.38 -4.55 8.34
C ALA A 7 18.68 -3.10 8.72
N LEU A 8 18.31 -2.17 7.85
CA LEU A 8 18.45 -0.74 8.08
C LEU A 8 17.08 -0.07 8.15
N LEU A 9 16.93 0.97 8.95
CA LEU A 9 15.82 1.92 8.90
C LEU A 9 16.39 3.32 8.60
N ASP A 10 16.01 3.89 7.47
CA ASP A 10 16.54 5.13 6.91
C ASP A 10 18.09 5.19 6.97
N GLY A 11 18.74 4.09 6.57
CA GLY A 11 20.20 3.97 6.51
C GLY A 11 20.90 3.69 7.84
N ARG A 12 20.17 3.55 8.96
CA ARG A 12 20.72 3.17 10.29
C ARG A 12 20.54 1.67 10.51
N GLU A 13 21.58 0.98 10.93
CA GLU A 13 21.49 -0.44 11.28
C GLU A 13 20.57 -0.65 12.48
N VAL A 14 19.60 -1.55 12.32
CA VAL A 14 18.65 -1.90 13.38
C VAL A 14 18.80 -3.35 13.83
N GLY A 15 19.43 -4.20 13.04
CA GLY A 15 19.65 -5.58 13.40
C GLY A 15 20.00 -6.46 12.21
N ILE A 16 20.05 -7.77 12.46
CA ILE A 16 20.51 -8.77 11.48
C ILE A 16 19.46 -9.85 11.33
N VAL A 17 19.12 -10.17 10.07
CA VAL A 17 18.38 -11.37 9.70
C VAL A 17 19.36 -12.50 9.42
N ASN A 18 19.26 -13.60 10.15
CA ASN A 18 20.05 -14.80 9.93
C ASN A 18 19.22 -15.89 9.25
N TYR A 19 19.83 -16.61 8.31
CA TYR A 19 19.26 -17.77 7.62
C TYR A 19 20.13 -19.00 7.87
N LYS A 20 19.66 -19.92 8.72
CA LYS A 20 20.38 -21.13 9.08
C LYS A 20 19.42 -22.32 9.10
N ASN A 21 19.80 -23.44 8.47
CA ASN A 21 18.99 -24.66 8.42
C ASN A 21 17.55 -24.40 7.95
N SER A 22 17.38 -23.63 6.90
CA SER A 22 16.08 -23.21 6.34
C SER A 22 15.17 -22.45 7.32
N ARG A 23 15.72 -21.91 8.40
CA ARG A 23 15.00 -21.09 9.37
C ARG A 23 15.58 -19.69 9.43
N LEU A 24 14.71 -18.73 9.62
CA LEU A 24 15.04 -17.34 9.80
C LEU A 24 15.03 -16.95 11.30
N SER A 25 15.86 -16.02 11.65
CA SER A 25 15.75 -15.26 12.91
C SER A 25 16.13 -13.82 12.64
N PHE A 26 15.53 -12.89 13.38
CA PHE A 26 15.90 -11.49 13.37
C PHE A 26 16.38 -11.10 14.77
N THR A 27 17.54 -10.48 14.87
CA THR A 27 18.10 -9.99 16.13
C THR A 27 18.36 -8.50 16.01
N TYR A 28 17.74 -7.70 16.86
CA TYR A 28 18.01 -6.28 16.98
C TYR A 28 19.45 -6.04 17.44
N SER A 29 20.12 -5.03 16.87
CA SER A 29 21.40 -4.56 17.42
C SER A 29 21.19 -3.93 18.81
N GLN A 30 22.18 -4.09 19.67
CA GLN A 30 22.12 -3.51 21.01
C GLN A 30 22.12 -1.97 20.91
N THR A 31 22.91 -1.40 20.02
CA THR A 31 22.96 0.04 19.74
C THR A 31 21.60 0.62 19.38
N TRP A 32 20.79 -0.11 18.56
CA TRP A 32 19.45 0.32 18.23
C TRP A 32 18.51 0.24 19.43
N ARG A 33 18.58 -0.86 20.17
CA ARG A 33 17.72 -1.06 21.36
C ARG A 33 17.95 -0.05 22.46
N ASP A 34 19.19 0.45 22.58
CA ASP A 34 19.58 1.44 23.60
C ASP A 34 19.30 2.88 23.14
N ASP A 35 18.93 3.10 21.85
CA ASP A 35 18.58 4.43 21.35
C ASP A 35 17.18 4.82 21.87
N PRO A 36 17.03 5.94 22.59
CA PRO A 36 15.74 6.40 23.09
C PRO A 36 14.73 6.69 21.98
N ASN A 37 15.20 6.92 20.75
CA ASN A 37 14.35 7.15 19.58
C ASN A 37 14.10 5.87 18.76
N ALA A 38 14.51 4.70 19.27
CA ALA A 38 14.27 3.44 18.57
C ALA A 38 12.77 3.11 18.46
N TYR A 39 12.41 2.51 17.35
CA TYR A 39 11.10 1.94 17.11
C TYR A 39 11.24 0.56 16.48
N PRO A 40 10.24 -0.32 16.59
CA PRO A 40 10.38 -1.69 16.11
C PRO A 40 10.38 -1.76 14.58
N LEU A 41 11.06 -2.78 14.04
CA LEU A 41 10.97 -3.17 12.62
C LEU A 41 9.55 -3.57 12.23
N SER A 42 8.79 -4.11 13.18
CA SER A 42 7.37 -4.43 13.04
C SER A 42 6.74 -4.49 14.42
N LEU A 43 5.48 -4.13 14.55
CA LEU A 43 4.71 -4.32 15.80
C LEU A 43 4.67 -5.80 16.22
N SER A 44 4.77 -6.72 15.24
CA SER A 44 4.90 -8.15 15.51
C SER A 44 6.26 -8.56 16.09
N MET A 45 7.25 -7.66 16.05
CA MET A 45 8.63 -7.86 16.53
C MET A 45 9.05 -6.72 17.49
N PRO A 46 8.42 -6.60 18.67
CA PRO A 46 8.67 -5.49 19.60
C PRO A 46 10.11 -5.48 20.14
N LEU A 47 10.65 -4.28 20.42
CA LEU A 47 12.00 -4.04 20.93
C LEU A 47 12.28 -4.70 22.30
N GLY A 48 11.24 -5.00 23.08
CA GLY A 48 11.38 -5.67 24.38
C GLY A 48 12.05 -7.05 24.31
N SER A 49 12.00 -7.70 23.14
CA SER A 49 12.73 -8.94 22.85
C SER A 49 13.86 -8.67 21.87
N ALA A 50 15.10 -9.06 22.23
CA ALA A 50 16.26 -8.86 21.34
C ALA A 50 16.16 -9.71 20.07
N THR A 51 15.62 -10.91 20.15
CA THR A 51 15.57 -11.86 19.04
C THR A 51 14.16 -12.34 18.75
N HIS A 52 13.82 -12.42 17.48
CA HIS A 52 12.54 -12.88 16.96
C HIS A 52 12.72 -14.09 16.05
N GLY A 53 11.86 -15.10 16.23
CA GLY A 53 11.94 -16.36 15.50
C GLY A 53 11.30 -16.30 14.12
N HIS A 54 11.50 -17.41 13.38
CA HIS A 54 11.18 -17.63 11.98
C HIS A 54 9.81 -17.08 11.54
N ALA A 55 8.73 -17.49 12.20
CA ALA A 55 7.39 -17.14 11.76
C ALA A 55 7.08 -15.62 11.78
N ARG A 56 7.79 -14.81 12.59
CA ARG A 56 7.60 -13.37 12.64
C ARG A 56 8.34 -12.69 11.50
N ILE A 57 9.64 -12.96 11.40
CA ILE A 57 10.47 -12.33 10.37
C ILE A 57 10.10 -12.83 8.97
N GLU A 58 9.73 -14.10 8.81
CA GLU A 58 9.33 -14.64 7.51
C GLU A 58 8.04 -13.98 6.99
N ALA A 59 7.01 -13.84 7.84
CA ALA A 59 5.76 -13.16 7.47
C ALA A 59 6.02 -11.68 7.11
N PHE A 60 6.88 -10.99 7.85
CA PHE A 60 7.27 -9.61 7.56
C PHE A 60 7.96 -9.48 6.19
N LEU A 61 8.95 -10.34 5.90
CA LEU A 61 9.67 -10.33 4.63
C LEU A 61 8.77 -10.65 3.44
N TRP A 62 7.87 -11.64 3.57
CA TRP A 62 6.87 -11.92 2.53
C TRP A 62 5.94 -10.74 2.28
N GLY A 63 5.60 -9.96 3.31
CA GLY A 63 4.81 -8.72 3.19
C GLY A 63 5.44 -7.66 2.29
N LEU A 64 6.77 -7.66 2.15
CA LEU A 64 7.52 -6.72 1.32
C LEU A 64 7.60 -7.13 -0.16
N LEU A 65 7.33 -8.38 -0.50
CA LEU A 65 7.43 -8.91 -1.86
C LEU A 65 6.10 -8.75 -2.62
N PRO A 66 6.14 -8.80 -3.97
CA PRO A 66 4.93 -8.86 -4.79
C PRO A 66 4.02 -10.03 -4.42
N ASP A 67 2.70 -9.79 -4.41
CA ASP A 67 1.67 -10.81 -4.20
C ASP A 67 1.32 -11.55 -5.51
N ASN A 68 2.31 -11.81 -6.35
CA ASN A 68 2.14 -12.40 -7.68
C ASN A 68 3.19 -13.50 -7.90
N ASP A 69 2.73 -14.75 -7.91
CA ASP A 69 3.61 -15.92 -8.08
C ASP A 69 4.43 -15.89 -9.37
N ARG A 70 3.88 -15.34 -10.47
CA ARG A 70 4.59 -15.24 -11.74
C ARG A 70 5.78 -14.28 -11.62
N VAL A 71 5.59 -13.14 -10.93
CA VAL A 71 6.68 -12.18 -10.65
C VAL A 71 7.76 -12.87 -9.81
N LEU A 72 7.38 -13.55 -8.73
CA LEU A 72 8.33 -14.27 -7.87
C LEU A 72 9.08 -15.39 -8.60
N GLN A 73 8.39 -16.15 -9.45
CA GLN A 73 9.01 -17.17 -10.29
C GLN A 73 10.02 -16.57 -11.28
N ASN A 74 9.68 -15.45 -11.94
CA ASN A 74 10.59 -14.78 -12.86
C ASN A 74 11.80 -14.20 -12.14
N TRP A 75 11.60 -13.62 -10.94
CA TRP A 75 12.72 -13.20 -10.10
C TRP A 75 13.58 -14.37 -9.64
N GLY A 76 12.96 -15.49 -9.26
CA GLY A 76 13.68 -16.73 -8.91
C GLY A 76 14.58 -17.22 -10.04
N LYS A 77 14.07 -17.23 -11.28
CA LYS A 77 14.86 -17.57 -12.48
C LYS A 77 15.98 -16.56 -12.74
N ARG A 78 15.67 -15.26 -12.70
CA ARG A 78 16.63 -14.19 -12.94
C ARG A 78 17.80 -14.21 -11.94
N PHE A 79 17.49 -14.40 -10.66
CA PHE A 79 18.48 -14.39 -9.57
C PHE A 79 19.06 -15.79 -9.28
N GLN A 80 18.61 -16.83 -9.98
CA GLN A 80 19.01 -18.22 -9.76
C GLN A 80 18.76 -18.69 -8.32
N VAL A 81 17.60 -18.31 -7.77
CA VAL A 81 17.16 -18.67 -6.42
C VAL A 81 15.73 -19.24 -6.45
N SER A 82 15.37 -19.99 -5.42
CA SER A 82 14.00 -20.48 -5.30
C SER A 82 13.03 -19.32 -5.06
N SER A 83 11.94 -19.27 -5.84
CA SER A 83 10.84 -18.30 -5.64
C SER A 83 10.09 -18.51 -4.31
N LYS A 84 10.32 -19.64 -3.63
CA LYS A 84 9.76 -19.94 -2.30
C LYS A 84 10.72 -19.59 -1.15
N ASN A 85 11.89 -19.04 -1.44
CA ASN A 85 12.85 -18.63 -0.42
C ASN A 85 12.88 -17.12 -0.30
N VAL A 86 12.08 -16.60 0.63
CA VAL A 86 11.93 -15.15 0.87
C VAL A 86 13.26 -14.47 1.20
N PHE A 87 14.14 -15.12 1.96
CA PHE A 87 15.45 -14.58 2.31
C PHE A 87 16.31 -14.34 1.07
N ARG A 88 16.36 -15.32 0.17
CA ARG A 88 17.12 -15.23 -1.07
C ARG A 88 16.56 -14.19 -2.02
N LEU A 89 15.22 -14.08 -2.11
CA LEU A 89 14.60 -13.03 -2.92
C LEU A 89 14.92 -11.63 -2.35
N ILE A 90 14.73 -11.41 -1.06
CA ILE A 90 15.00 -10.13 -0.40
C ILE A 90 16.50 -9.75 -0.52
N SER A 91 17.43 -10.70 -0.51
CA SER A 91 18.87 -10.39 -0.70
C SER A 91 19.18 -9.75 -2.06
N HIS A 92 18.26 -9.85 -3.03
CA HIS A 92 18.41 -9.26 -4.37
C HIS A 92 17.54 -8.02 -4.61
N VAL A 93 16.50 -7.79 -3.80
CA VAL A 93 15.54 -6.69 -4.06
C VAL A 93 15.28 -5.81 -2.83
N GLY A 94 15.96 -6.06 -1.73
CA GLY A 94 15.67 -5.47 -0.43
C GLY A 94 16.23 -4.07 -0.18
N GLU A 95 16.96 -3.46 -1.12
CA GLU A 95 17.57 -2.13 -0.89
C GLU A 95 16.57 -0.98 -0.85
N ASP A 96 15.37 -1.11 -1.45
CA ASP A 96 14.30 -0.11 -1.36
C ASP A 96 12.94 -0.81 -1.29
N CYS A 97 12.42 -0.94 -0.10
CA CYS A 97 11.14 -1.57 0.19
C CYS A 97 10.06 -0.54 0.53
N ALA A 98 8.84 -1.01 0.78
CA ALA A 98 7.83 -0.23 1.45
C ALA A 98 8.33 0.16 2.85
N GLY A 99 8.12 1.41 3.24
CA GLY A 99 8.64 1.95 4.50
C GLY A 99 10.10 2.36 4.43
N ALA A 100 10.74 2.43 5.59
CA ALA A 100 12.13 2.83 5.72
C ALA A 100 13.11 1.64 5.65
N VAL A 101 12.60 0.42 5.61
CA VAL A 101 13.43 -0.77 5.72
C VAL A 101 14.26 -1.01 4.45
N GLN A 102 15.52 -1.35 4.65
CA GLN A 102 16.43 -1.88 3.64
C GLN A 102 17.07 -3.15 4.19
N PHE A 103 17.23 -4.15 3.33
CA PHE A 103 17.96 -5.39 3.64
C PHE A 103 19.12 -5.52 2.70
N VAL A 104 20.32 -5.54 3.23
CA VAL A 104 21.57 -5.57 2.46
C VAL A 104 22.51 -6.67 2.97
N SER A 105 23.37 -7.20 2.10
CA SER A 105 24.44 -8.07 2.55
C SER A 105 25.49 -7.29 3.36
N PRO A 106 26.29 -7.94 4.22
CA PRO A 106 27.38 -7.27 4.94
C PRO A 106 28.34 -6.51 4.00
N GLU A 107 28.71 -7.10 2.87
CA GLU A 107 29.60 -6.50 1.89
C GLU A 107 28.96 -5.24 1.24
N ARG A 108 27.65 -5.31 0.96
CA ARG A 108 26.92 -4.17 0.40
C ARG A 108 26.75 -3.06 1.42
N PHE A 109 26.59 -3.39 2.69
CA PHE A 109 26.51 -2.42 3.79
C PHE A 109 27.80 -1.58 3.89
N GLU A 110 28.97 -2.23 3.86
CA GLU A 110 30.26 -1.53 3.85
C GLU A 110 30.38 -0.56 2.67
N THR A 111 29.96 -1.01 1.48
CA THR A 111 29.93 -0.15 0.28
C THR A 111 29.01 1.06 0.47
N LEU A 112 27.79 0.85 0.99
CA LEU A 112 26.81 1.94 1.22
C LEU A 112 27.32 3.00 2.21
N ILE A 113 28.15 2.62 3.18
CA ILE A 113 28.77 3.58 4.12
C ILE A 113 29.88 4.36 3.44
N ALA A 114 30.66 3.72 2.57
CA ALA A 114 31.86 4.31 1.96
C ALA A 114 31.53 5.20 0.74
N GLU A 115 30.42 4.96 0.03
CA GLU A 115 30.09 5.69 -1.20
C GLU A 115 29.41 7.04 -0.96
N PRO A 116 29.82 8.11 -1.68
CA PRO A 116 29.08 9.37 -1.71
C PRO A 116 27.74 9.20 -2.44
N ALA A 117 26.65 9.66 -1.86
CA ALA A 117 25.28 9.54 -2.41
C ALA A 117 25.08 10.11 -3.84
N ALA A 118 26.00 10.95 -4.34
CA ALA A 118 25.86 11.68 -5.60
C ALA A 118 26.05 10.83 -6.88
N ARG A 119 26.51 9.57 -6.80
CA ARG A 119 26.78 8.71 -7.97
C ARG A 119 25.68 7.67 -8.26
N GLU A 120 24.58 7.73 -7.57
CA GLU A 120 23.64 6.60 -7.47
C GLU A 120 22.34 6.79 -8.26
N ILE A 121 22.24 7.75 -9.19
CA ILE A 121 21.00 7.97 -9.97
C ILE A 121 21.30 7.77 -11.46
N GLN A 122 20.65 6.78 -12.05
CA GLN A 122 20.56 6.64 -13.49
C GLN A 122 19.37 7.49 -13.97
N TRP A 123 19.65 8.65 -14.57
CA TRP A 123 18.59 9.52 -15.10
C TRP A 123 17.98 8.94 -16.36
N LEU A 124 16.65 9.06 -16.47
CA LEU A 124 15.84 8.54 -17.55
C LEU A 124 15.31 9.69 -18.40
N THR A 125 15.23 9.44 -19.70
CA THR A 125 14.42 10.24 -20.63
C THR A 125 12.95 9.84 -20.54
N GLU A 126 12.06 10.61 -21.14
CA GLU A 126 10.65 10.26 -21.23
C GLU A 126 10.44 8.95 -22.00
N GLU A 127 11.24 8.72 -23.08
CA GLU A 127 11.23 7.47 -23.85
C GLU A 127 11.64 6.27 -22.99
N ASP A 128 12.66 6.41 -22.13
CA ASP A 128 13.08 5.33 -21.22
C ASP A 128 11.96 4.95 -20.24
N VAL A 129 11.16 5.93 -19.79
CA VAL A 129 10.00 5.66 -18.94
C VAL A 129 8.89 4.99 -19.72
N ALA A 130 8.61 5.45 -20.95
CA ALA A 130 7.62 4.85 -21.84
C ALA A 130 7.96 3.39 -22.14
N GLU A 131 9.22 3.09 -22.48
CA GLU A 131 9.67 1.72 -22.75
C GLU A 131 9.52 0.80 -21.53
N ARG A 132 9.79 1.30 -20.31
CA ARG A 132 9.53 0.55 -19.08
C ARG A 132 8.06 0.21 -18.90
N LEU A 133 7.17 1.18 -19.13
CA LEU A 133 5.72 0.99 -19.00
C LEU A 133 5.22 0.01 -20.07
N ARG A 134 5.72 0.12 -21.31
CA ARG A 134 5.41 -0.78 -22.43
C ARG A 134 5.83 -2.23 -22.11
N THR A 135 7.07 -2.39 -21.63
CA THR A 135 7.60 -3.69 -21.18
C THR A 135 6.76 -4.26 -20.04
N LEU A 136 6.40 -3.45 -19.05
CA LEU A 136 5.60 -3.86 -17.90
C LEU A 136 4.16 -4.23 -18.29
N ARG A 137 3.59 -3.58 -19.31
CA ARG A 137 2.29 -3.92 -19.89
C ARG A 137 2.32 -5.23 -20.67
N ALA A 138 3.39 -5.48 -21.43
CA ALA A 138 3.58 -6.71 -22.19
C ALA A 138 3.90 -7.91 -21.27
N ASP A 139 4.74 -7.70 -20.26
CA ASP A 139 5.07 -8.69 -19.24
C ASP A 139 4.83 -8.10 -17.84
N HIS A 140 3.71 -8.46 -17.25
CA HIS A 140 3.29 -8.01 -15.92
C HIS A 140 4.28 -8.38 -14.79
N SER A 141 5.33 -9.13 -15.07
CA SER A 141 6.39 -9.48 -14.13
C SER A 141 7.65 -8.62 -14.27
N ALA A 142 7.71 -7.76 -15.28
CA ALA A 142 8.87 -6.93 -15.60
C ALA A 142 8.90 -5.62 -14.78
N TRP A 143 8.76 -5.72 -13.46
CA TRP A 143 8.73 -4.55 -12.56
C TRP A 143 10.01 -3.73 -12.59
N ARG A 144 11.11 -4.34 -13.02
CA ARG A 144 12.44 -3.73 -13.13
C ARG A 144 13.06 -4.05 -14.48
N ALA A 145 13.72 -3.07 -15.10
CA ALA A 145 14.51 -3.35 -16.29
C ALA A 145 15.76 -4.18 -15.95
N ALA A 146 16.28 -4.91 -16.93
CA ALA A 146 17.49 -5.71 -16.75
C ALA A 146 18.72 -4.84 -16.44
N SER A 147 18.75 -3.61 -16.96
CA SER A 147 19.81 -2.63 -16.81
C SER A 147 19.75 -1.83 -15.51
N ASP A 148 18.70 -2.01 -14.67
CA ASP A 148 18.55 -1.23 -13.43
C ASP A 148 19.65 -1.58 -12.43
N THR A 149 20.38 -0.56 -12.03
CA THR A 149 21.35 -0.64 -10.92
C THR A 149 20.64 -0.63 -9.56
N GLY A 150 19.50 0.05 -9.45
CA GLY A 150 18.68 0.10 -8.25
C GLY A 150 17.90 -1.19 -8.00
N GLN A 151 17.65 -1.48 -6.72
CA GLN A 151 16.91 -2.66 -6.27
C GLN A 151 15.72 -2.19 -5.45
N PHE A 152 14.50 -2.49 -5.89
CA PHE A 152 13.31 -2.21 -5.11
C PHE A 152 12.36 -3.41 -5.06
N SER A 153 11.57 -3.46 -4.00
CA SER A 153 10.47 -4.39 -3.83
C SER A 153 9.26 -3.67 -3.28
N LEU A 154 8.13 -3.81 -3.95
CA LEU A 154 6.84 -3.29 -3.51
C LEU A 154 5.82 -4.41 -3.44
N ALA A 155 5.01 -4.40 -2.39
CA ALA A 155 3.90 -5.33 -2.22
C ALA A 155 2.79 -5.10 -3.25
N GLY A 156 1.88 -6.07 -3.37
CA GLY A 156 0.67 -6.02 -4.20
C GLY A 156 0.79 -6.84 -5.47
N ALA A 157 -0.35 -7.09 -6.12
CA ALA A 157 -0.46 -7.98 -7.29
C ALA A 157 -0.40 -7.21 -8.63
N GLN A 158 -0.78 -5.94 -8.64
CA GLN A 158 -0.83 -5.11 -9.85
C GLN A 158 0.58 -4.79 -10.35
N PRO A 159 0.83 -4.89 -11.67
CA PRO A 159 2.09 -4.47 -12.28
C PRO A 159 2.42 -3.00 -11.96
N LYS A 160 3.63 -2.79 -11.48
CA LYS A 160 4.11 -1.45 -11.10
C LYS A 160 5.61 -1.35 -11.19
N THR A 161 6.11 -0.13 -11.37
CA THR A 161 7.52 0.20 -11.20
C THR A 161 7.66 1.39 -10.25
N ALA A 162 8.84 1.55 -9.66
CA ALA A 162 9.12 2.68 -8.77
C ALA A 162 10.34 3.46 -9.25
N LEU A 163 10.22 4.78 -9.28
CA LEU A 163 11.23 5.70 -9.75
C LEU A 163 11.42 6.86 -8.77
N LEU A 164 12.57 7.49 -8.84
CA LEU A 164 12.81 8.80 -8.26
C LEU A 164 12.30 9.87 -9.21
N PHE A 165 11.55 10.86 -8.69
CA PHE A 165 11.26 12.10 -9.41
C PHE A 165 11.89 13.27 -8.66
N GLU A 166 12.85 13.91 -9.29
CA GLU A 166 13.55 15.05 -8.71
C GLU A 166 13.92 16.07 -9.77
N ARG A 167 13.72 17.37 -9.44
CA ARG A 167 14.01 18.49 -10.34
C ARG A 167 13.40 18.30 -11.74
N LYS A 168 12.14 17.83 -11.78
CA LYS A 168 11.37 17.53 -13.01
C LYS A 168 12.01 16.44 -13.90
N ARG A 169 12.80 15.55 -13.33
CA ARG A 169 13.44 14.42 -14.03
C ARG A 169 13.12 13.12 -13.33
N TRP A 170 12.96 12.08 -14.12
CA TRP A 170 12.85 10.70 -13.64
C TRP A 170 14.22 10.03 -13.55
N GLY A 171 14.38 9.13 -12.61
CA GLY A 171 15.59 8.36 -12.46
C GLY A 171 15.39 7.05 -11.72
N VAL A 172 16.32 6.10 -11.95
CA VAL A 172 16.47 4.88 -11.16
C VAL A 172 17.50 5.17 -10.08
N PRO A 173 17.09 5.31 -8.82
CA PRO A 173 18.02 5.51 -7.73
C PRO A 173 18.59 4.17 -7.27
N SER A 174 19.74 4.21 -6.60
CA SER A 174 20.33 3.05 -5.93
C SER A 174 20.89 3.44 -4.55
N GLY A 175 21.18 2.45 -3.73
CA GLY A 175 21.82 2.64 -2.46
C GLY A 175 21.00 3.44 -1.44
N ARG A 176 21.50 4.63 -1.09
CA ARG A 176 20.89 5.50 -0.07
C ARG A 176 19.70 6.32 -0.58
N ILE A 177 19.64 6.57 -1.88
CA ILE A 177 18.57 7.38 -2.48
C ILE A 177 17.34 6.51 -2.69
N PRO A 178 16.16 6.88 -2.16
CA PRO A 178 14.94 6.07 -2.34
C PRO A 178 14.23 6.40 -3.65
N THR A 179 13.40 5.46 -4.13
CA THR A 179 12.33 5.79 -5.07
C THR A 179 11.28 6.65 -4.39
N THR A 180 10.65 7.57 -5.11
CA THR A 180 9.69 8.54 -4.57
C THR A 180 8.29 8.42 -5.15
N HIS A 181 8.15 7.74 -6.29
CA HIS A 181 6.88 7.58 -6.99
C HIS A 181 6.72 6.14 -7.45
N ILE A 182 5.47 5.69 -7.45
CA ILE A 182 5.03 4.41 -7.99
C ILE A 182 4.26 4.70 -9.28
N LEU A 183 4.63 4.04 -10.37
CA LEU A 183 3.99 4.13 -11.67
C LEU A 183 3.28 2.80 -11.95
N LYS A 184 1.99 2.86 -12.25
CA LYS A 184 1.17 1.69 -12.58
C LYS A 184 0.53 1.93 -13.96
N PRO A 185 0.94 1.19 -15.00
CA PRO A 185 0.27 1.24 -16.30
C PRO A 185 -1.11 0.56 -16.22
N PRO A 186 -2.05 0.91 -17.11
CA PRO A 186 -3.29 0.16 -17.28
C PRO A 186 -2.98 -1.31 -17.61
N THR A 187 -3.66 -2.23 -16.95
CA THR A 187 -3.53 -3.66 -17.24
C THR A 187 -4.72 -4.16 -18.04
N GLY A 188 -4.47 -5.02 -19.04
CA GLY A 188 -5.51 -5.55 -19.93
C GLY A 188 -6.65 -6.22 -19.14
N GLY A 189 -7.88 -5.89 -19.49
CA GLY A 189 -9.10 -6.35 -18.82
C GLY A 189 -9.82 -5.28 -17.96
N TRP A 190 -9.11 -4.24 -17.51
CA TRP A 190 -9.67 -3.12 -16.75
C TRP A 190 -9.30 -1.80 -17.44
N ASP A 191 -9.93 -1.52 -18.58
CA ASP A 191 -9.71 -0.27 -19.31
C ASP A 191 -10.03 0.94 -18.39
N GLY A 192 -9.17 1.96 -18.45
CA GLY A 192 -9.29 3.15 -17.62
C GLY A 192 -9.01 2.91 -16.12
N HIS A 193 -8.27 1.84 -15.74
CA HIS A 193 -7.97 1.56 -14.34
C HIS A 193 -7.11 2.65 -13.69
N ALA A 194 -6.15 3.21 -14.42
CA ALA A 194 -5.30 4.30 -13.93
C ALA A 194 -6.13 5.54 -13.60
N GLU A 195 -7.06 5.89 -14.48
CA GLU A 195 -7.99 7.00 -14.32
C GLU A 195 -8.98 6.75 -13.19
N ASN A 196 -9.46 5.51 -13.04
CA ASN A 196 -10.35 5.10 -11.96
C ASN A 196 -9.67 5.21 -10.57
N GLU A 197 -8.44 4.71 -10.44
CA GLU A 197 -7.68 4.82 -9.20
C GLU A 197 -7.40 6.30 -8.85
N HIS A 198 -6.96 7.10 -9.83
CA HIS A 198 -6.76 8.52 -9.65
C HIS A 198 -8.04 9.24 -9.22
N PHE A 199 -9.14 9.04 -9.93
CA PHE A 199 -10.45 9.58 -9.60
C PHE A 199 -10.86 9.19 -8.17
N SER A 200 -10.71 7.93 -7.79
CA SER A 200 -11.09 7.41 -6.47
C SER A 200 -10.25 8.03 -5.34
N LEU A 201 -8.94 8.25 -5.57
CA LEU A 201 -8.06 8.96 -4.63
C LEU A 201 -8.48 10.43 -4.47
N GLN A 202 -8.77 11.14 -5.57
CA GLN A 202 -9.23 12.53 -5.52
C GLN A 202 -10.60 12.64 -4.81
N LEU A 203 -11.50 11.70 -5.08
CA LEU A 203 -12.79 11.64 -4.42
C LEU A 203 -12.65 11.38 -2.90
N ALA A 204 -11.78 10.44 -2.52
CA ALA A 204 -11.47 10.16 -1.10
C ALA A 204 -10.96 11.42 -0.39
N ARG A 205 -10.02 12.16 -1.00
CA ARG A 205 -9.52 13.43 -0.49
C ARG A 205 -10.64 14.46 -0.33
N SER A 206 -11.56 14.55 -1.30
CA SER A 206 -12.65 15.54 -1.28
C SER A 206 -13.66 15.32 -0.15
N VAL A 207 -13.74 14.10 0.39
CA VAL A 207 -14.58 13.77 1.56
C VAL A 207 -13.79 13.70 2.87
N GLY A 208 -12.55 14.19 2.87
CA GLY A 208 -11.72 14.33 4.08
C GLY A 208 -10.81 13.16 4.43
N LEU A 209 -10.71 12.14 3.58
CA LEU A 209 -9.79 11.02 3.78
C LEU A 209 -8.36 11.42 3.38
N ILE A 210 -7.39 10.94 4.15
CA ILE A 210 -5.97 11.18 3.87
C ILE A 210 -5.48 10.16 2.84
N VAL A 211 -5.01 10.65 1.69
CA VAL A 211 -4.51 9.86 0.56
C VAL A 211 -3.25 10.50 -0.02
N PRO A 212 -2.34 9.75 -0.65
CA PRO A 212 -1.18 10.29 -1.34
C PRO A 212 -1.58 11.14 -2.54
N ASN A 213 -0.68 11.99 -2.99
CA ASN A 213 -0.83 12.69 -4.26
C ASN A 213 -0.77 11.70 -5.42
N SER A 214 -1.61 11.91 -6.41
CA SER A 214 -1.62 11.10 -7.62
C SER A 214 -1.91 11.96 -8.84
N SER A 215 -1.46 11.51 -9.99
CA SER A 215 -1.76 12.07 -11.31
C SER A 215 -1.79 10.95 -12.34
N VAL A 216 -2.47 11.17 -13.45
CA VAL A 216 -2.32 10.30 -14.62
C VAL A 216 -1.42 11.01 -15.60
N VAL A 217 -0.30 10.39 -15.95
CA VAL A 217 0.74 10.98 -16.80
C VAL A 217 0.88 10.16 -18.06
N ARG A 218 1.03 10.88 -19.18
CA ARG A 218 1.36 10.29 -20.48
C ARG A 218 2.85 10.43 -20.72
N PHE A 219 3.50 9.30 -20.99
CA PHE A 219 4.88 9.18 -21.41
C PHE A 219 4.86 8.68 -22.86
N GLN A 220 5.07 9.56 -23.82
CA GLN A 220 4.90 9.24 -25.26
C GLN A 220 3.49 8.64 -25.52
N ASP A 221 3.42 7.38 -25.95
CA ASP A 221 2.20 6.62 -26.21
C ASP A 221 1.67 5.85 -24.97
N GLU A 222 2.44 5.79 -23.88
CA GLU A 222 2.07 5.07 -22.67
C GLU A 222 1.43 5.98 -21.61
N ILE A 223 0.46 5.43 -20.88
CA ILE A 223 -0.21 6.10 -19.77
C ILE A 223 0.07 5.33 -18.48
N ALA A 224 0.26 6.05 -17.38
CA ALA A 224 0.31 5.46 -16.06
C ALA A 224 -0.33 6.37 -15.01
N ILE A 225 -0.96 5.78 -13.99
CA ILE A 225 -1.13 6.50 -12.74
C ILE A 225 0.22 6.59 -12.05
N VAL A 226 0.56 7.79 -11.64
CA VAL A 226 1.75 8.13 -10.88
C VAL A 226 1.31 8.51 -9.47
N VAL A 227 1.74 7.74 -8.47
CA VAL A 227 1.40 7.96 -7.06
C VAL A 227 2.66 8.35 -6.31
N GLU A 228 2.62 9.49 -5.62
CA GLU A 228 3.69 9.92 -4.72
C GLU A 228 3.73 8.99 -3.51
N ARG A 229 4.90 8.50 -3.15
CA ARG A 229 5.07 7.63 -1.99
C ARG A 229 4.94 8.43 -0.70
N TYR A 230 3.91 8.16 0.09
CA TYR A 230 3.67 8.81 1.38
C TYR A 230 4.72 8.45 2.45
N ASP A 231 5.44 7.33 2.23
CA ASP A 231 6.53 6.86 3.09
C ASP A 231 7.89 7.48 2.71
N ARG A 232 7.86 8.60 1.99
CA ARG A 232 9.03 9.41 1.61
C ARG A 232 8.79 10.86 1.97
N ALA A 233 9.81 11.51 2.51
CA ALA A 233 9.75 12.94 2.87
C ALA A 233 11.08 13.65 2.58
N ARG A 234 11.03 14.98 2.57
CA ARG A 234 12.23 15.82 2.51
C ARG A 234 12.61 16.27 3.92
N ALA A 235 13.83 16.00 4.33
CA ALA A 235 14.42 16.50 5.56
C ALA A 235 15.88 16.89 5.34
N GLY A 236 16.27 18.10 5.74
CA GLY A 236 17.62 18.60 5.55
C GLY A 236 18.11 18.60 4.10
N GLY A 237 17.21 18.84 3.14
CA GLY A 237 17.53 18.86 1.70
C GLY A 237 17.69 17.48 1.05
N ARG A 238 17.60 16.39 1.79
CA ARG A 238 17.65 15.00 1.29
C ARG A 238 16.31 14.31 1.37
N TRP A 239 16.12 13.25 0.57
CA TRP A 239 15.03 12.32 0.75
C TRP A 239 15.28 11.41 1.95
N VAL A 240 14.28 11.25 2.80
CA VAL A 240 14.28 10.33 3.94
C VAL A 240 13.14 9.33 3.77
N ARG A 241 13.33 8.14 4.34
CA ARG A 241 12.32 7.08 4.38
C ARG A 241 11.56 7.15 5.69
N ILE A 242 10.23 7.08 5.63
CA ILE A 242 9.35 6.94 6.78
C ILE A 242 8.98 5.47 6.88
N HIS A 243 9.14 4.88 8.07
CA HIS A 243 8.84 3.46 8.21
C HIS A 243 7.34 3.18 8.21
N GLN A 244 6.98 2.08 7.56
CA GLN A 244 5.61 1.57 7.52
C GLN A 244 5.58 0.04 7.49
N GLU A 245 4.44 -0.51 7.88
CA GLU A 245 4.08 -1.90 7.65
C GLU A 245 2.59 -2.04 7.36
N ASP A 246 2.19 -3.05 6.57
CA ASP A 246 0.76 -3.33 6.33
C ASP A 246 0.13 -4.10 7.51
N MET A 247 -1.22 -4.17 7.56
CA MET A 247 -1.93 -4.85 8.66
C MET A 247 -1.63 -6.35 8.72
N CYS A 248 -1.23 -6.99 7.62
CA CYS A 248 -0.79 -8.39 7.67
C CYS A 248 0.56 -8.51 8.38
N GLN A 249 1.52 -7.65 8.08
CA GLN A 249 2.83 -7.62 8.74
C GLN A 249 2.68 -7.34 10.24
N ALA A 250 1.92 -6.31 10.60
CA ALA A 250 1.65 -5.94 11.99
C ALA A 250 1.00 -7.09 12.79
N LEU A 251 0.11 -7.85 12.16
CA LEU A 251 -0.58 -9.00 12.76
C LEU A 251 0.13 -10.34 12.57
N ARG A 252 1.34 -10.35 12.01
CA ARG A 252 2.13 -11.57 11.75
C ARG A 252 1.41 -12.57 10.82
N LEU A 253 0.75 -12.06 9.78
CA LEU A 253 0.05 -12.87 8.79
C LEU A 253 0.80 -12.88 7.46
N TYR A 254 0.77 -14.03 6.78
CA TYR A 254 1.31 -14.12 5.42
C TYR A 254 0.39 -13.39 4.42
N PRO A 255 0.94 -12.87 3.30
CA PRO A 255 0.15 -12.22 2.24
C PRO A 255 -0.99 -13.07 1.69
N THR A 256 -0.88 -14.40 1.72
CA THR A 256 -1.92 -15.35 1.33
C THR A 256 -3.18 -15.28 2.20
N ARG A 257 -3.10 -14.64 3.36
CA ARG A 257 -4.22 -14.40 4.29
C ARG A 257 -4.64 -12.93 4.33
N LYS A 258 -4.49 -12.19 3.25
CA LYS A 258 -4.86 -10.79 3.20
C LYS A 258 -6.37 -10.53 3.20
N TYR A 259 -7.17 -11.48 2.70
CA TYR A 259 -8.64 -11.40 2.73
C TYR A 259 -9.21 -12.04 3.99
N GLU A 260 -10.26 -11.42 4.55
CA GLU A 260 -10.96 -11.98 5.71
C GLU A 260 -11.56 -13.36 5.40
N SER A 261 -12.02 -13.58 4.16
CA SER A 261 -12.52 -14.89 3.70
C SER A 261 -11.46 -16.00 3.76
N ASP A 262 -10.20 -15.65 3.67
CA ASP A 262 -9.07 -16.59 3.64
C ASP A 262 -8.38 -16.71 5.01
N GLY A 263 -9.08 -16.24 6.07
CA GLY A 263 -8.58 -16.26 7.45
C GLY A 263 -7.71 -15.05 7.82
N GLY A 264 -7.80 -13.98 7.03
CA GLY A 264 -7.19 -12.69 7.35
C GLY A 264 -7.99 -11.88 8.37
N PRO A 265 -7.51 -10.68 8.74
CA PRO A 265 -8.17 -9.86 9.73
C PRO A 265 -9.41 -9.18 9.11
N GLY A 266 -10.51 -9.20 9.85
CA GLY A 266 -11.67 -8.37 9.59
C GLY A 266 -11.54 -7.00 10.27
N VAL A 267 -12.56 -6.15 10.06
CA VAL A 267 -12.60 -4.77 10.58
C VAL A 267 -12.35 -4.71 12.08
N GLN A 268 -12.98 -5.58 12.87
CA GLN A 268 -12.84 -5.57 14.33
C GLN A 268 -11.39 -5.82 14.78
N ARG A 269 -10.69 -6.76 14.16
CA ARG A 269 -9.30 -7.07 14.52
C ARG A 269 -8.34 -5.92 14.21
N ILE A 270 -8.59 -5.17 13.13
CA ILE A 270 -7.81 -3.98 12.80
C ILE A 270 -8.13 -2.84 13.77
N VAL A 271 -9.40 -2.64 14.14
CA VAL A 271 -9.79 -1.66 15.17
C VAL A 271 -9.12 -1.95 16.53
N GLU A 272 -9.07 -3.23 16.92
CA GLU A 272 -8.34 -3.64 18.14
C GLU A 272 -6.85 -3.26 18.06
N LEU A 273 -6.19 -3.60 16.93
CA LEU A 273 -4.79 -3.25 16.71
C LEU A 273 -4.55 -1.74 16.78
N LEU A 274 -5.40 -0.94 16.13
CA LEU A 274 -5.30 0.52 16.16
C LEU A 274 -5.47 1.07 17.58
N ARG A 275 -6.38 0.53 18.37
CA ARG A 275 -6.55 0.93 19.78
C ARG A 275 -5.37 0.58 20.66
N GLU A 276 -4.77 -0.57 20.44
CA GLU A 276 -3.63 -1.04 21.22
C GLU A 276 -2.33 -0.32 20.87
N GLN A 277 -2.16 0.06 19.62
CA GLN A 277 -0.86 0.47 19.09
C GLN A 277 -0.78 1.92 18.63
N SER A 278 -1.89 2.53 18.19
CA SER A 278 -1.85 3.90 17.66
C SER A 278 -1.59 4.94 18.74
N SER A 279 -0.83 5.96 18.40
CA SER A 279 -0.59 7.17 19.22
C SER A 279 -1.82 8.10 19.28
N SER A 280 -2.79 7.93 18.36
CA SER A 280 -4.07 8.64 18.34
C SER A 280 -5.20 7.65 18.02
N PRO A 281 -5.53 6.73 18.96
CA PRO A 281 -6.40 5.60 18.68
C PRO A 281 -7.77 5.98 18.16
N GLU A 282 -8.40 7.01 18.74
CA GLU A 282 -9.74 7.44 18.34
C GLU A 282 -9.79 8.00 16.91
N GLU A 283 -8.80 8.82 16.54
CA GLU A 283 -8.68 9.37 15.19
C GLU A 283 -8.42 8.29 14.16
N ASP A 284 -7.47 7.40 14.43
CA ASP A 284 -7.08 6.36 13.49
C ASP A 284 -8.17 5.29 13.30
N VAL A 285 -8.89 4.95 14.37
CA VAL A 285 -10.07 4.07 14.29
C VAL A 285 -11.17 4.74 13.48
N GLN A 286 -11.48 6.02 13.72
CA GLN A 286 -12.48 6.74 12.94
C GLN A 286 -12.08 6.81 11.46
N SER A 287 -10.83 7.18 11.16
CA SER A 287 -10.30 7.26 9.79
C SER A 287 -10.35 5.89 9.08
N PHE A 288 -10.06 4.81 9.78
CA PHE A 288 -10.16 3.46 9.23
C PHE A 288 -11.62 3.08 8.91
N LEU A 289 -12.57 3.40 9.79
CA LEU A 289 -13.98 3.12 9.55
C LEU A 289 -14.58 3.99 8.46
N ASP A 290 -14.15 5.24 8.35
CA ASP A 290 -14.50 6.12 7.23
C ASP A 290 -13.98 5.56 5.91
N ALA A 291 -12.78 4.95 5.90
CA ALA A 291 -12.24 4.24 4.74
C ALA A 291 -13.06 3.01 4.37
N ILE A 292 -13.54 2.23 5.35
CA ILE A 292 -14.45 1.09 5.10
C ILE A 292 -15.78 1.60 4.52
N ALA A 293 -16.33 2.69 5.06
CA ALA A 293 -17.56 3.31 4.55
C ALA A 293 -17.38 3.86 3.12
N PHE A 294 -16.26 4.52 2.86
CA PHE A 294 -15.90 5.01 1.53
C PHE A 294 -15.85 3.84 0.52
N ASN A 295 -15.13 2.76 0.83
CA ASN A 295 -15.06 1.58 -0.04
C ASN A 295 -16.43 0.93 -0.26
N TRP A 296 -17.31 0.91 0.75
CA TRP A 296 -18.69 0.47 0.57
C TRP A 296 -19.46 1.39 -0.39
N LEU A 297 -19.30 2.71 -0.29
CA LEU A 297 -19.98 3.69 -1.14
C LEU A 297 -19.50 3.60 -2.59
N ILE A 298 -18.20 3.58 -2.83
CA ILE A 298 -17.62 3.53 -4.18
C ILE A 298 -17.62 2.12 -4.80
N ALA A 299 -18.07 1.10 -4.05
CA ALA A 299 -17.91 -0.31 -4.43
C ALA A 299 -16.41 -0.67 -4.65
N GLY A 300 -15.55 -0.23 -3.77
CA GLY A 300 -14.13 -0.60 -3.70
C GLY A 300 -13.97 -1.98 -3.06
N THR A 301 -13.87 -3.02 -3.87
CA THR A 301 -13.99 -4.42 -3.43
C THR A 301 -12.69 -5.05 -3.00
N ASP A 302 -11.55 -4.47 -3.35
CA ASP A 302 -10.23 -5.04 -3.07
C ASP A 302 -9.55 -4.43 -1.83
N ALA A 303 -10.32 -3.76 -0.96
CA ALA A 303 -9.82 -3.12 0.26
C ALA A 303 -9.51 -4.16 1.36
N HIS A 304 -8.55 -5.05 1.11
CA HIS A 304 -8.10 -6.09 2.03
C HIS A 304 -7.03 -5.57 3.03
N ALA A 305 -6.60 -6.42 3.97
CA ALA A 305 -5.67 -6.04 5.06
C ALA A 305 -4.35 -5.42 4.59
N LYS A 306 -3.83 -5.78 3.42
CA LYS A 306 -2.59 -5.20 2.87
C LYS A 306 -2.78 -3.82 2.23
N ASN A 307 -4.02 -3.35 2.06
CA ASN A 307 -4.33 -2.00 1.56
C ASN A 307 -4.52 -0.98 2.70
N TYR A 308 -4.19 -1.38 3.92
CA TYR A 308 -4.10 -0.52 5.09
C TYR A 308 -2.75 -0.73 5.76
N SER A 309 -2.07 0.37 6.08
CA SER A 309 -0.74 0.35 6.69
C SER A 309 -0.68 1.24 7.93
N LEU A 310 0.34 1.01 8.72
CA LEU A 310 0.72 1.83 9.87
C LEU A 310 2.06 2.50 9.57
N LEU A 311 2.17 3.78 9.90
CA LEU A 311 3.44 4.50 9.99
C LEU A 311 4.02 4.28 11.39
N LEU A 312 5.30 3.94 11.45
CA LEU A 312 6.04 3.75 12.70
C LEU A 312 7.16 4.78 12.79
N GLY A 313 7.36 5.35 13.95
CA GLY A 313 8.36 6.40 14.15
C GLY A 313 8.92 6.45 15.57
N GLN A 314 9.78 7.45 15.79
CA GLN A 314 10.41 7.70 17.07
C GLN A 314 9.41 7.93 18.18
N ASN A 315 9.84 7.73 19.44
CA ASN A 315 9.01 7.90 20.64
C ASN A 315 7.76 7.01 20.66
N GLY A 316 7.82 5.85 20.02
CA GLY A 316 6.68 4.94 19.93
C GLY A 316 5.53 5.45 19.05
N ALA A 317 5.78 6.42 18.18
CA ALA A 317 4.75 6.95 17.30
C ALA A 317 4.25 5.88 16.33
N VAL A 318 2.96 5.61 16.37
CA VAL A 318 2.24 4.72 15.44
C VAL A 318 0.99 5.42 14.97
N ARG A 319 0.79 5.54 13.67
CA ARG A 319 -0.41 6.18 13.08
C ARG A 319 -0.90 5.38 11.88
N LEU A 320 -2.19 5.43 11.60
CA LEU A 320 -2.73 4.93 10.35
C LEU A 320 -2.11 5.69 9.18
N ALA A 321 -1.59 4.96 8.19
CA ALA A 321 -1.01 5.56 6.98
C ALA A 321 -2.10 6.14 6.06
N PRO A 322 -1.75 7.07 5.15
CA PRO A 322 -2.63 7.49 4.06
C PRO A 322 -3.17 6.28 3.30
N LEU A 323 -4.43 6.35 2.86
CA LEU A 323 -5.09 5.27 2.12
C LEU A 323 -4.58 5.22 0.69
N TYR A 324 -4.37 4.03 0.16
CA TYR A 324 -3.88 3.77 -1.20
C TYR A 324 -4.63 2.61 -1.87
N ASP A 325 -4.40 2.37 -3.15
CA ASP A 325 -5.06 1.32 -3.94
C ASP A 325 -6.61 1.42 -3.88
N LEU A 326 -7.13 2.64 -4.01
CA LEU A 326 -8.57 2.90 -4.04
C LEU A 326 -9.07 2.88 -5.49
N ALA A 327 -9.91 1.92 -5.82
CA ALA A 327 -10.55 1.84 -7.13
C ALA A 327 -11.98 1.31 -7.03
N SER A 328 -12.87 1.83 -7.87
CA SER A 328 -14.26 1.42 -7.95
C SER A 328 -14.47 0.34 -9.01
N ILE A 329 -15.30 -0.67 -8.74
CA ILE A 329 -15.73 -1.61 -9.77
C ILE A 329 -16.94 -1.11 -10.56
N LEU A 330 -17.53 0.01 -10.16
CA LEU A 330 -18.76 0.55 -10.77
C LEU A 330 -18.64 0.79 -12.28
N PRO A 331 -17.50 1.29 -12.85
CA PRO A 331 -17.45 1.59 -14.28
C PRO A 331 -17.49 0.35 -15.18
N TYR A 332 -17.26 -0.84 -14.66
CA TYR A 332 -17.13 -2.07 -15.45
C TYR A 332 -18.46 -2.80 -15.60
N PRO A 333 -19.08 -2.82 -16.81
CA PRO A 333 -20.42 -3.37 -17.02
C PRO A 333 -20.47 -4.91 -16.91
N SER A 334 -19.34 -5.59 -17.06
CA SER A 334 -19.24 -7.04 -16.91
C SER A 334 -19.42 -7.53 -15.46
N VAL A 335 -19.37 -6.62 -14.48
CA VAL A 335 -19.50 -6.97 -13.07
C VAL A 335 -20.96 -7.08 -12.65
N ASP A 336 -21.38 -8.28 -12.22
CA ASP A 336 -22.69 -8.51 -11.63
C ASP A 336 -22.77 -7.94 -10.20
N MET A 337 -23.29 -6.73 -10.06
CA MET A 337 -23.40 -6.02 -8.78
C MET A 337 -24.19 -6.79 -7.72
N SER A 338 -25.03 -7.76 -8.12
CA SER A 338 -25.79 -8.58 -7.17
C SER A 338 -24.93 -9.57 -6.38
N LYS A 339 -23.76 -9.93 -6.91
CA LYS A 339 -22.81 -10.88 -6.33
C LYS A 339 -21.60 -10.23 -5.66
N VAL A 340 -21.44 -8.93 -5.84
CA VAL A 340 -20.28 -8.19 -5.36
C VAL A 340 -20.18 -8.23 -3.84
N LYS A 341 -18.95 -8.46 -3.37
CA LYS A 341 -18.58 -8.54 -1.96
C LYS A 341 -17.46 -7.55 -1.65
N LEU A 342 -17.43 -7.03 -0.43
CA LEU A 342 -16.26 -6.36 0.14
C LEU A 342 -15.20 -7.39 0.55
N ALA A 343 -13.95 -6.96 0.65
CA ALA A 343 -12.84 -7.77 1.16
C ALA A 343 -12.98 -8.07 2.67
N MET A 344 -13.62 -7.16 3.42
CA MET A 344 -13.91 -7.30 4.85
C MET A 344 -15.41 -7.19 5.10
N LYS A 345 -15.91 -7.92 6.12
CA LYS A 345 -17.31 -7.83 6.55
C LYS A 345 -17.62 -6.52 7.24
N VAL A 346 -18.78 -5.98 6.93
CA VAL A 346 -19.42 -4.93 7.73
C VAL A 346 -20.52 -5.56 8.56
N GLY A 347 -20.34 -5.62 9.87
CA GLY A 347 -21.33 -6.20 10.78
C GLY A 347 -21.70 -7.68 10.50
N GLY A 348 -20.77 -8.43 9.88
CA GLY A 348 -20.94 -9.84 9.53
C GLY A 348 -21.38 -10.11 8.08
N GLU A 349 -21.60 -9.06 7.25
CA GLU A 349 -22.04 -9.18 5.86
C GLU A 349 -20.95 -8.72 4.88
N TYR A 350 -20.70 -9.49 3.81
CA TYR A 350 -19.79 -9.13 2.74
C TYR A 350 -20.48 -8.48 1.54
N ARG A 351 -21.71 -8.93 1.20
CA ARG A 351 -22.40 -8.53 -0.03
C ARG A 351 -22.81 -7.08 0.03
N LEU A 352 -22.29 -6.28 -0.88
CA LEU A 352 -22.55 -4.84 -0.95
C LEU A 352 -24.03 -4.46 -0.86
N ARG A 353 -24.90 -5.20 -1.55
CA ARG A 353 -26.34 -4.92 -1.61
C ARG A 353 -27.08 -5.19 -0.29
N ASN A 354 -26.51 -6.03 0.58
CA ASN A 354 -27.13 -6.43 1.83
C ASN A 354 -26.72 -5.55 3.01
N ILE A 355 -25.57 -4.82 2.87
CA ILE A 355 -25.04 -3.97 3.94
C ILE A 355 -25.96 -2.76 4.10
N GLY A 356 -26.57 -2.62 5.28
CA GLY A 356 -27.46 -1.51 5.64
C GLY A 356 -27.30 -1.15 7.12
N LEU A 357 -28.23 -0.34 7.64
CA LEU A 357 -28.18 0.26 8.97
C LEU A 357 -27.84 -0.74 10.09
N ARG A 358 -28.51 -1.90 10.11
CA ARG A 358 -28.28 -2.93 11.12
C ARG A 358 -26.84 -3.44 11.16
N HIS A 359 -26.18 -3.51 9.98
CA HIS A 359 -24.81 -4.01 9.87
C HIS A 359 -23.80 -2.97 10.38
N TRP A 360 -24.03 -1.70 10.08
CA TRP A 360 -23.23 -0.61 10.59
C TRP A 360 -23.37 -0.46 12.10
N ARG A 361 -24.58 -0.57 12.66
CA ARG A 361 -24.82 -0.62 14.11
C ARG A 361 -24.09 -1.80 14.77
N LYS A 362 -24.20 -2.99 14.18
CA LYS A 362 -23.48 -4.17 14.68
C LYS A 362 -21.97 -3.99 14.64
N LEU A 363 -21.45 -3.35 13.58
CA LEU A 363 -20.02 -3.01 13.50
C LEU A 363 -19.63 -2.01 14.58
N ALA A 364 -20.39 -0.94 14.77
CA ALA A 364 -20.16 0.07 15.81
C ALA A 364 -20.13 -0.58 17.21
N ALA A 365 -21.14 -1.38 17.54
CA ALA A 365 -21.22 -2.08 18.82
C ALA A 365 -20.03 -3.02 19.06
N GLY A 366 -19.67 -3.84 18.05
CA GLY A 366 -18.51 -4.74 18.13
C GLY A 366 -17.16 -4.00 18.19
N SER A 367 -17.13 -2.76 17.69
CA SER A 367 -15.97 -1.89 17.72
C SER A 367 -16.00 -0.87 18.88
N ARG A 368 -16.95 -0.98 19.81
CA ARG A 368 -17.13 -0.07 20.96
C ARG A 368 -17.12 1.41 20.56
N LEU A 369 -17.90 1.75 19.55
CA LEU A 369 -18.05 3.10 19.00
C LEU A 369 -19.48 3.59 19.16
N ASP A 370 -19.64 4.92 19.14
CA ASP A 370 -20.94 5.56 19.03
C ASP A 370 -21.53 5.28 17.63
N ASP A 371 -22.63 4.50 17.61
CA ASP A 371 -23.27 4.10 16.37
C ASP A 371 -23.93 5.27 15.65
N ALA A 372 -24.49 6.24 16.40
CA ALA A 372 -25.11 7.42 15.83
C ALA A 372 -24.09 8.26 15.06
N ARG A 373 -22.95 8.55 15.71
CA ARG A 373 -21.85 9.32 15.08
C ARG A 373 -21.32 8.63 13.83
N LEU A 374 -21.09 7.32 13.87
CA LEU A 374 -20.64 6.55 12.71
C LEU A 374 -21.65 6.62 11.56
N ILE A 375 -22.93 6.36 11.84
CA ILE A 375 -23.98 6.34 10.84
C ILE A 375 -24.20 7.73 10.23
N ASP A 376 -24.17 8.79 11.04
CA ASP A 376 -24.32 10.16 10.55
C ASP A 376 -23.14 10.57 9.67
N GLY A 377 -21.91 10.17 10.01
CA GLY A 377 -20.75 10.35 9.14
C GLY A 377 -20.90 9.66 7.78
N ILE A 378 -21.37 8.39 7.78
CA ILE A 378 -21.63 7.65 6.54
C ILE A 378 -22.74 8.30 5.70
N ARG A 379 -23.81 8.77 6.34
CA ARG A 379 -24.89 9.50 5.66
C ARG A 379 -24.41 10.78 5.02
N ALA A 380 -23.65 11.59 5.77
CA ALA A 380 -23.06 12.83 5.26
C ALA A 380 -22.14 12.55 4.06
N MET A 381 -21.29 11.54 4.16
CA MET A 381 -20.42 11.10 3.05
C MET A 381 -21.25 10.69 1.84
N ALA A 382 -22.28 9.82 2.01
CA ALA A 382 -23.15 9.37 0.93
C ALA A 382 -23.91 10.52 0.26
N GLN A 383 -24.33 11.53 1.05
CA GLN A 383 -25.03 12.71 0.54
C GLN A 383 -24.10 13.60 -0.30
N ALA A 384 -22.84 13.76 0.11
CA ALA A 384 -21.88 14.60 -0.60
C ALA A 384 -21.31 13.95 -1.89
N MET A 385 -21.34 12.61 -1.98
CA MET A 385 -20.71 11.86 -3.06
C MET A 385 -21.06 12.31 -4.48
N PRO A 386 -22.35 12.51 -4.86
CA PRO A 386 -22.71 12.91 -6.23
C PRO A 386 -22.06 14.21 -6.66
N ASP A 387 -22.16 15.24 -5.81
CA ASP A 387 -21.64 16.58 -6.12
C ASP A 387 -20.11 16.60 -6.14
N ARG A 388 -19.48 15.88 -5.19
CA ARG A 388 -18.02 15.73 -5.15
C ARG A 388 -17.50 14.99 -6.37
N ALA A 389 -18.16 13.90 -6.77
CA ALA A 389 -17.80 13.15 -7.96
C ALA A 389 -17.90 14.01 -9.24
N ALA A 390 -18.97 14.77 -9.41
CA ALA A 390 -19.14 15.67 -10.54
C ALA A 390 -18.07 16.79 -10.58
N ALA A 391 -17.74 17.36 -9.42
CA ALA A 391 -16.68 18.36 -9.31
C ALA A 391 -15.30 17.79 -9.68
N ILE A 392 -14.97 16.59 -9.20
CA ILE A 392 -13.71 15.90 -9.52
C ILE A 392 -13.66 15.53 -11.01
N GLN A 393 -14.75 15.03 -11.59
CA GLN A 393 -14.81 14.77 -13.03
C GLN A 393 -14.46 16.03 -13.81
N LYS A 394 -15.11 17.16 -13.52
CA LYS A 394 -14.87 18.43 -14.19
C LYS A 394 -13.41 18.91 -14.03
N GLN A 395 -12.84 18.75 -12.83
CA GLN A 395 -11.45 19.10 -12.56
C GLN A 395 -10.50 18.28 -13.44
N ILE A 396 -10.65 16.95 -13.45
CA ILE A 396 -9.80 16.01 -14.19
C ILE A 396 -9.92 16.25 -15.72
N GLU A 397 -11.13 16.51 -16.20
CA GLU A 397 -11.36 16.89 -17.61
C GLU A 397 -10.67 18.22 -17.96
N GLY A 398 -10.70 19.20 -17.04
CA GLY A 398 -9.98 20.47 -17.16
C GLY A 398 -8.46 20.34 -17.20
N GLU A 399 -7.92 19.28 -16.58
CA GLU A 399 -6.50 18.90 -16.63
C GLU A 399 -6.14 18.15 -17.90
N GLY A 400 -7.08 17.94 -18.83
CA GLY A 400 -6.87 17.27 -20.12
C GLY A 400 -7.00 15.74 -20.05
N LEU A 401 -7.43 15.19 -18.92
CA LEU A 401 -7.64 13.75 -18.77
C LEU A 401 -9.13 13.41 -18.99
N SER A 402 -9.47 13.02 -20.21
CA SER A 402 -10.81 12.57 -20.57
C SER A 402 -10.81 11.09 -20.87
N HIS A 403 -11.50 10.30 -20.03
CA HIS A 403 -11.69 8.87 -20.24
C HIS A 403 -13.12 8.45 -19.89
N VAL A 404 -13.72 7.58 -20.70
CA VAL A 404 -15.11 7.12 -20.52
C VAL A 404 -15.35 6.51 -19.13
N THR A 405 -14.36 5.86 -18.56
CA THR A 405 -14.42 5.26 -17.21
C THR A 405 -14.76 6.30 -16.13
N ILE A 406 -14.22 7.52 -16.20
CA ILE A 406 -14.51 8.61 -15.23
C ILE A 406 -15.98 8.98 -15.27
N ALA A 407 -16.54 9.22 -16.47
CA ALA A 407 -17.96 9.54 -16.61
C ALA A 407 -18.87 8.38 -16.16
N GLN A 408 -18.48 7.14 -16.43
CA GLN A 408 -19.23 5.96 -15.99
C GLN A 408 -19.21 5.79 -14.48
N VAL A 409 -18.06 5.95 -13.82
CA VAL A 409 -17.99 5.85 -12.35
C VAL A 409 -18.81 6.96 -11.69
N CYS A 410 -18.72 8.20 -12.17
CA CYS A 410 -19.54 9.31 -11.69
C CYS A 410 -21.03 9.03 -11.75
N LYS A 411 -21.54 8.65 -12.91
CA LYS A 411 -22.96 8.36 -13.13
C LYS A 411 -23.45 7.24 -12.22
N ARG A 412 -22.70 6.12 -12.14
CA ARG A 412 -23.10 4.96 -11.34
C ARG A 412 -22.94 5.20 -9.84
N LEU A 413 -21.95 6.00 -9.45
CA LEU A 413 -21.75 6.39 -8.05
C LEU A 413 -22.90 7.25 -7.55
N ALA A 414 -23.40 8.20 -8.35
CA ALA A 414 -24.57 9.01 -7.98
C ALA A 414 -25.80 8.13 -7.69
N THR A 415 -26.09 7.18 -8.58
CA THR A 415 -27.17 6.22 -8.39
C THR A 415 -26.97 5.37 -7.14
N ARG A 416 -25.73 4.89 -6.92
CA ARG A 416 -25.40 4.06 -5.77
C ARG A 416 -25.47 4.83 -4.45
N ALA A 417 -25.02 6.07 -4.40
CA ALA A 417 -25.09 6.91 -3.20
C ALA A 417 -26.54 7.05 -2.70
N VAL A 418 -27.49 7.28 -3.60
CA VAL A 418 -28.94 7.31 -3.27
C VAL A 418 -29.42 5.95 -2.73
N ALA A 419 -28.99 4.86 -3.35
CA ALA A 419 -29.36 3.51 -2.86
C ALA A 419 -28.77 3.24 -1.46
N CYS A 420 -27.53 3.64 -1.21
CA CYS A 420 -26.88 3.51 0.11
C CYS A 420 -27.58 4.35 1.18
N GLN A 421 -28.00 5.58 0.86
CA GLN A 421 -28.80 6.40 1.78
C GLN A 421 -30.12 5.70 2.19
N LYS A 422 -30.81 5.10 1.25
CA LYS A 422 -32.04 4.30 1.54
C LYS A 422 -31.72 3.11 2.45
N LEU A 423 -30.64 2.38 2.21
CA LEU A 423 -30.20 1.26 3.06
C LEU A 423 -29.86 1.69 4.49
N LEU A 424 -29.42 2.94 4.69
CA LEU A 424 -29.13 3.52 6.02
C LEU A 424 -30.39 4.05 6.73
N GLN A 425 -31.54 4.14 6.06
CA GLN A 425 -32.82 4.55 6.63
C GLN A 425 -33.69 3.35 7.04
N LEU A 426 -33.50 2.19 6.39
CA LEU A 426 -34.30 0.99 6.63
C LEU A 426 -33.93 0.37 7.98
N SER A 427 -34.89 0.36 8.90
CA SER A 427 -34.78 -0.23 10.25
C SER A 427 -34.98 -1.75 10.30
N LYS A 428 -34.93 -2.46 9.17
CA LYS A 428 -35.16 -3.92 9.10
C LYS A 428 -33.88 -4.73 9.23
#